data_064d3d3ea7eb5bd4c2f31ba331cd0d6d
#
_entry.id   064d3d3ea7eb5bd4c2f31ba331cd0d6d
#
_cell.length_a   1.000
_cell.length_b   1.000
_cell.length_c   1.000
_cell.angle_alpha   90.00
_cell.angle_beta   90.00
_cell.angle_gamma   90.00
#
_symmetry.space_group_name_H-M   'P 1'
#
loop_
_entity.id
_entity.type
_entity.pdbx_description
1 polymer ?
#
loop_
_entity_poly.entity_id
_entity_poly.type
_entity_poly.pdbx_seq_one_letter_code
_entity_poly.pdbx_strand_id
1 'polypeptide(L)'
;MYLDLIEKLKNNISLTRDEAKHFVDSVFGGTIPSQVITEILLLLNKNGFGSEELTGFALSMREASSKVQFDKAVIDNCGTGGDGLGTFNISTTASFIASSVGAHVAKHGNKAVTSSSGSADILQALGININLSPEEVSLCLDKYNFGFMFAPLHHSSMKHVAASRKEIAPEKTIFNLLGPLTNPANAKKQLVGVYSKDLMSMIAETLVNLGTERAMIVHSNDGLDELSIFDITHVIEINGRDMKKYTIDSRDYFMNEYSMSDIIVNNATESLDVLNSVVSNEPGAARDIA
;
A
#
# COMPACT_ATOMS: atom_id res chain seq x y z
N MET A 1 -23.70 18.46 -9.36
CA MET A 1 -22.30 18.04 -9.19
C MET A 1 -22.13 16.55 -9.46
N TYR A 2 -22.58 15.59 -8.62
CA TYR A 2 -22.33 14.15 -8.92
C TYR A 2 -23.06 13.64 -10.18
N LEU A 3 -24.19 14.21 -10.57
CA LEU A 3 -24.86 13.88 -11.83
C LEU A 3 -24.00 14.22 -13.05
N ASP A 4 -23.29 15.33 -13.00
CA ASP A 4 -22.39 15.77 -14.07
C ASP A 4 -21.19 14.83 -14.19
N LEU A 5 -20.67 14.30 -13.05
CA LEU A 5 -19.60 13.30 -13.04
C LEU A 5 -20.07 11.97 -13.65
N ILE A 6 -21.29 11.53 -13.33
CA ILE A 6 -21.89 10.33 -13.90
C ILE A 6 -22.05 10.50 -15.42
N GLU A 7 -22.53 11.65 -15.87
CA GLU A 7 -22.70 11.94 -17.31
C GLU A 7 -21.35 11.93 -18.03
N LYS A 8 -20.31 12.57 -17.48
CA LYS A 8 -18.95 12.49 -18.03
C LYS A 8 -18.47 11.06 -18.16
N LEU A 9 -18.55 10.28 -17.08
CA LEU A 9 -18.09 8.88 -17.08
C LEU A 9 -18.90 8.01 -18.04
N LYS A 10 -20.22 8.21 -18.17
CA LYS A 10 -21.06 7.52 -19.17
C LYS A 10 -20.63 7.82 -20.62
N ASN A 11 -20.06 8.98 -20.86
CA ASN A 11 -19.50 9.39 -22.15
C ASN A 11 -18.00 9.05 -22.31
N ASN A 12 -17.42 8.20 -21.44
CA ASN A 12 -16.00 7.85 -21.43
C ASN A 12 -15.05 9.05 -21.27
N ILE A 13 -15.50 10.09 -20.57
CA ILE A 13 -14.67 11.26 -20.25
C ILE A 13 -14.14 11.07 -18.84
N SER A 14 -12.80 11.06 -18.68
CA SER A 14 -12.11 10.94 -17.39
C SER A 14 -12.40 12.14 -16.50
N LEU A 15 -12.34 11.92 -15.18
CA LEU A 15 -12.44 13.00 -14.22
C LEU A 15 -11.09 13.72 -14.11
N THR A 16 -11.15 15.03 -13.93
CA THR A 16 -9.97 15.78 -13.51
C THR A 16 -9.62 15.44 -12.05
N ARG A 17 -8.38 15.75 -11.64
CA ARG A 17 -7.92 15.60 -10.24
C ARG A 17 -8.87 16.29 -9.25
N ASP A 18 -9.29 17.51 -9.57
CA ASP A 18 -10.16 18.30 -8.69
C ASP A 18 -11.57 17.72 -8.62
N GLU A 19 -12.13 17.24 -9.73
CA GLU A 19 -13.42 16.56 -9.75
C GLU A 19 -13.38 15.28 -8.92
N ALA A 20 -12.35 14.47 -9.09
CA ALA A 20 -12.13 13.24 -8.33
C ALA A 20 -11.97 13.53 -6.83
N LYS A 21 -11.19 14.55 -6.47
CA LYS A 21 -11.03 15.00 -5.08
C LYS A 21 -12.36 15.45 -4.48
N HIS A 22 -13.09 16.35 -5.15
CA HIS A 22 -14.38 16.86 -4.65
C HIS A 22 -15.43 15.76 -4.51
N PHE A 23 -15.43 14.77 -5.40
CA PHE A 23 -16.28 13.59 -5.24
C PHE A 23 -15.98 12.87 -3.92
N VAL A 24 -14.70 12.55 -3.66
CA VAL A 24 -14.31 11.82 -2.44
C VAL A 24 -14.54 12.67 -1.19
N ASP A 25 -14.28 13.99 -1.22
CA ASP A 25 -14.60 14.91 -0.12
C ASP A 25 -16.10 14.84 0.24
N SER A 26 -16.96 14.84 -0.78
CA SER A 26 -18.41 14.74 -0.60
C SER A 26 -18.85 13.38 -0.06
N VAL A 27 -18.18 12.30 -0.51
CA VAL A 27 -18.40 10.94 0.02
C VAL A 27 -18.01 10.88 1.50
N PHE A 28 -16.85 11.38 1.87
CA PHE A 28 -16.37 11.40 3.26
C PHE A 28 -17.17 12.33 4.16
N GLY A 29 -17.78 13.36 3.60
CA GLY A 29 -18.77 14.21 4.26
C GLY A 29 -20.13 13.54 4.46
N GLY A 30 -20.34 12.34 3.90
CA GLY A 30 -21.60 11.60 4.02
C GLY A 30 -22.78 12.22 3.24
N THR A 31 -22.49 13.05 2.25
CA THR A 31 -23.51 13.81 1.48
C THR A 31 -23.96 13.10 0.20
N ILE A 32 -23.30 12.00 -0.19
CA ILE A 32 -23.60 11.23 -1.41
C ILE A 32 -24.28 9.91 -1.04
N PRO A 33 -25.42 9.57 -1.66
CA PRO A 33 -26.06 8.26 -1.48
C PRO A 33 -25.17 7.10 -1.93
N SER A 34 -25.21 5.96 -1.24
CA SER A 34 -24.36 4.80 -1.55
C SER A 34 -24.53 4.28 -2.99
N GLN A 35 -25.78 4.34 -3.53
CA GLN A 35 -26.05 3.93 -4.91
C GLN A 35 -25.27 4.77 -5.94
N VAL A 36 -25.15 6.08 -5.67
CA VAL A 36 -24.39 7.00 -6.53
C VAL A 36 -22.88 6.70 -6.43
N ILE A 37 -22.39 6.39 -5.22
CA ILE A 37 -21.00 5.99 -5.01
C ILE A 37 -20.72 4.70 -5.80
N THR A 38 -21.60 3.69 -5.66
CA THR A 38 -21.47 2.42 -6.40
C THR A 38 -21.45 2.66 -7.91
N GLU A 39 -22.39 3.47 -8.46
CA GLU A 39 -22.44 3.77 -9.89
C GLU A 39 -21.16 4.43 -10.40
N ILE A 40 -20.63 5.43 -9.68
CA ILE A 40 -19.39 6.11 -10.09
C ILE A 40 -18.20 5.15 -10.03
N LEU A 41 -18.07 4.32 -8.99
CA LEU A 41 -16.99 3.34 -8.89
C LEU A 41 -17.04 2.29 -10.01
N LEU A 42 -18.22 1.81 -10.35
CA LEU A 42 -18.41 0.87 -11.48
C LEU A 42 -18.06 1.52 -12.82
N LEU A 43 -18.43 2.78 -13.01
CA LEU A 43 -18.08 3.52 -14.24
C LEU A 43 -16.57 3.75 -14.34
N LEU A 44 -15.90 4.09 -13.24
CA LEU A 44 -14.44 4.20 -13.20
C LEU A 44 -13.76 2.86 -13.51
N ASN A 45 -14.25 1.75 -12.94
CA ASN A 45 -13.73 0.42 -13.26
C ASN A 45 -13.91 0.06 -14.74
N LYS A 46 -15.09 0.34 -15.30
CA LYS A 46 -15.42 0.04 -16.68
C LYS A 46 -14.58 0.84 -17.69
N ASN A 47 -14.40 2.13 -17.42
CA ASN A 47 -13.69 3.04 -18.33
C ASN A 47 -12.16 2.95 -18.19
N GLY A 48 -11.69 2.42 -17.07
CA GLY A 48 -10.33 2.64 -16.56
C GLY A 48 -10.22 4.04 -15.94
N PHE A 49 -9.26 4.20 -15.05
CA PHE A 49 -8.92 5.49 -14.42
C PHE A 49 -7.42 5.69 -14.49
N GLY A 50 -6.98 6.96 -14.44
CA GLY A 50 -5.58 7.34 -14.56
C GLY A 50 -4.99 7.93 -13.28
N SER A 51 -3.76 8.41 -13.40
CA SER A 51 -3.03 9.04 -12.29
C SER A 51 -3.70 10.31 -11.75
N GLU A 52 -4.48 11.02 -12.58
CA GLU A 52 -5.19 12.22 -12.14
C GLU A 52 -6.34 11.88 -11.18
N GLU A 53 -7.22 10.93 -11.55
CA GLU A 53 -8.29 10.47 -10.68
C GLU A 53 -7.71 9.87 -9.39
N LEU A 54 -6.69 9.01 -9.52
CA LEU A 54 -6.06 8.37 -8.36
C LEU A 54 -5.41 9.40 -7.43
N THR A 55 -4.80 10.47 -7.98
CA THR A 55 -4.26 11.59 -7.20
C THR A 55 -5.36 12.32 -6.44
N GLY A 56 -6.48 12.62 -7.10
CA GLY A 56 -7.62 13.29 -6.45
C GLY A 56 -8.17 12.48 -5.27
N PHE A 57 -8.37 11.18 -5.45
CA PHE A 57 -8.79 10.26 -4.38
C PHE A 57 -7.79 10.24 -3.21
N ALA A 58 -6.49 10.13 -3.52
CA ALA A 58 -5.44 10.09 -2.51
C ALA A 58 -5.34 11.41 -1.71
N LEU A 59 -5.48 12.58 -2.37
CA LEU A 59 -5.45 13.88 -1.72
C LEU A 59 -6.58 14.02 -0.69
N SER A 60 -7.83 13.69 -1.09
CA SER A 60 -8.98 13.73 -0.19
C SER A 60 -8.78 12.77 1.00
N MET A 61 -8.30 11.55 0.74
CA MET A 61 -8.07 10.56 1.79
C MET A 61 -6.94 11.00 2.75
N ARG A 62 -5.86 11.61 2.24
CA ARG A 62 -4.80 12.21 3.07
C ARG A 62 -5.33 13.34 3.94
N GLU A 63 -6.16 14.24 3.38
CA GLU A 63 -6.75 15.35 4.14
C GLU A 63 -7.65 14.87 5.26
N ALA A 64 -8.46 13.83 5.00
CA ALA A 64 -9.41 13.27 5.97
C ALA A 64 -8.75 12.32 7.00
N SER A 65 -7.46 12.01 6.87
CA SER A 65 -6.77 11.06 7.76
C SER A 65 -6.43 11.66 9.12
N SER A 66 -6.40 10.80 10.16
CA SER A 66 -5.79 11.13 11.46
C SER A 66 -4.28 11.10 11.32
N LYS A 67 -3.68 12.30 11.21
CA LYS A 67 -2.26 12.47 10.86
C LYS A 67 -1.34 12.19 12.04
N VAL A 68 -0.26 11.46 11.76
CA VAL A 68 0.87 11.26 12.67
C VAL A 68 1.89 12.37 12.43
N GLN A 69 2.19 13.15 13.47
CA GLN A 69 3.22 14.21 13.42
C GLN A 69 4.55 13.63 13.90
N PHE A 70 5.59 13.73 13.06
CA PHE A 70 6.93 13.29 13.40
C PHE A 70 7.96 14.13 12.65
N ASP A 71 8.94 14.67 13.37
CA ASP A 71 9.84 15.71 12.83
C ASP A 71 11.03 15.15 12.02
N LYS A 72 11.26 13.83 12.08
CA LYS A 72 12.34 13.18 11.32
C LYS A 72 11.79 12.57 10.04
N ALA A 73 12.66 12.33 9.07
CA ALA A 73 12.29 11.63 7.84
C ALA A 73 11.85 10.19 8.14
N VAL A 74 10.70 9.80 7.60
CA VAL A 74 10.17 8.45 7.71
C VAL A 74 10.13 7.75 6.37
N ILE A 75 10.22 6.43 6.39
CA ILE A 75 9.99 5.56 5.23
C ILE A 75 8.73 4.74 5.43
N ASP A 76 8.11 4.32 4.32
CA ASP A 76 7.01 3.34 4.31
C ASP A 76 7.29 2.28 3.22
N ASN A 77 6.98 1.03 3.52
CA ASN A 77 7.06 -0.07 2.57
C ASN A 77 5.70 -0.77 2.40
N CYS A 78 4.64 0.03 2.37
CA CYS A 78 3.28 -0.45 2.13
C CYS A 78 3.06 -0.64 0.62
N GLY A 79 2.80 -1.89 0.19
CA GLY A 79 2.37 -2.21 -1.17
C GLY A 79 0.85 -2.15 -1.34
N THR A 80 0.39 -2.41 -2.56
CA THR A 80 -1.05 -2.53 -2.85
C THR A 80 -1.65 -3.79 -2.26
N GLY A 81 -0.82 -4.80 -2.02
CA GLY A 81 -1.25 -6.17 -1.71
C GLY A 81 -2.06 -6.77 -2.85
N GLY A 82 -2.52 -8.01 -2.64
CA GLY A 82 -3.46 -8.63 -3.56
C GLY A 82 -2.81 -9.32 -4.75
N ASP A 83 -1.54 -9.72 -4.65
CA ASP A 83 -0.84 -10.62 -5.57
C ASP A 83 -1.39 -12.05 -5.54
N GLY A 84 -1.99 -12.45 -4.42
CA GLY A 84 -2.65 -13.76 -4.25
C GLY A 84 -1.69 -14.93 -4.05
N LEU A 85 -0.41 -14.68 -3.83
CA LEU A 85 0.62 -15.73 -3.76
C LEU A 85 0.73 -16.40 -2.38
N GLY A 86 0.21 -15.76 -1.33
CA GLY A 86 0.18 -16.35 0.00
C GLY A 86 1.55 -16.40 0.70
N THR A 87 2.44 -15.46 0.37
CA THR A 87 3.75 -15.33 1.00
C THR A 87 3.65 -14.91 2.46
N PHE A 88 4.70 -15.17 3.25
CA PHE A 88 4.81 -14.58 4.58
C PHE A 88 4.87 -13.04 4.47
N ASN A 89 4.72 -12.35 5.60
CA ASN A 89 4.65 -10.88 5.61
C ASN A 89 6.04 -10.23 5.38
N ILE A 90 6.55 -10.33 4.13
CA ILE A 90 7.88 -9.87 3.71
C ILE A 90 8.08 -8.41 4.11
N SER A 91 7.21 -7.50 3.67
CA SER A 91 7.33 -6.07 3.94
C SER A 91 7.28 -5.72 5.44
N THR A 92 6.52 -6.49 6.26
CA THR A 92 6.49 -6.29 7.72
C THR A 92 7.80 -6.73 8.36
N THR A 93 8.35 -7.85 7.93
CA THR A 93 9.65 -8.37 8.38
C THR A 93 10.78 -7.41 8.01
N ALA A 94 10.83 -6.96 6.74
CA ALA A 94 11.77 -5.95 6.27
C ALA A 94 11.68 -4.62 7.06
N SER A 95 10.48 -4.26 7.52
CA SER A 95 10.28 -3.06 8.36
C SER A 95 11.03 -3.16 9.69
N PHE A 96 11.02 -4.32 10.34
CA PHE A 96 11.78 -4.53 11.58
C PHE A 96 13.29 -4.49 11.34
N ILE A 97 13.75 -5.08 10.24
CA ILE A 97 15.18 -5.05 9.87
C ILE A 97 15.60 -3.61 9.62
N ALA A 98 14.87 -2.86 8.80
CA ALA A 98 15.18 -1.47 8.48
C ALA A 98 15.18 -0.58 9.74
N SER A 99 14.22 -0.77 10.65
CA SER A 99 14.16 0.00 11.90
C SER A 99 15.32 -0.34 12.85
N SER A 100 15.79 -1.58 12.86
CA SER A 100 16.92 -2.02 13.69
C SER A 100 18.24 -1.34 13.31
N VAL A 101 18.38 -0.94 12.05
CA VAL A 101 19.56 -0.21 11.55
C VAL A 101 19.37 1.31 11.52
N GLY A 102 18.31 1.81 12.16
CA GLY A 102 18.09 3.25 12.41
C GLY A 102 17.18 3.97 11.43
N ALA A 103 16.55 3.28 10.47
CA ALA A 103 15.53 3.89 9.62
C ALA A 103 14.22 4.07 10.43
N HIS A 104 13.63 5.27 10.42
CA HIS A 104 12.31 5.45 11.02
C HIS A 104 11.22 4.94 10.07
N VAL A 105 10.68 3.77 10.39
CA VAL A 105 9.65 3.10 9.57
C VAL A 105 8.27 3.44 10.08
N ALA A 106 7.54 4.28 9.36
CA ALA A 106 6.14 4.62 9.61
C ALA A 106 5.26 3.73 8.74
N LYS A 107 5.06 2.47 9.16
CA LYS A 107 4.39 1.46 8.36
C LYS A 107 2.88 1.67 8.36
N HIS A 108 2.32 1.91 7.18
CA HIS A 108 0.87 1.87 6.96
C HIS A 108 0.43 0.44 6.64
N GLY A 109 -0.64 -0.03 7.26
CA GLY A 109 -1.07 -1.41 7.02
C GLY A 109 -2.47 -1.74 7.51
N ASN A 110 -2.92 -2.94 7.14
CA ASN A 110 -4.26 -3.44 7.45
C ASN A 110 -4.24 -4.94 7.79
N LYS A 111 -5.39 -5.46 8.19
CA LYS A 111 -5.66 -6.91 8.25
C LYS A 111 -5.78 -7.47 6.84
N ALA A 112 -5.56 -8.78 6.72
CA ALA A 112 -5.74 -9.48 5.46
C ALA A 112 -7.18 -9.33 4.94
N VAL A 113 -7.28 -9.14 3.62
CA VAL A 113 -8.56 -9.19 2.89
C VAL A 113 -8.60 -10.41 1.97
N THR A 114 -7.47 -10.70 1.30
CA THR A 114 -7.35 -11.78 0.30
C THR A 114 -6.13 -12.68 0.52
N SER A 115 -5.18 -12.29 1.34
CA SER A 115 -3.97 -13.06 1.68
C SER A 115 -4.15 -13.90 2.95
N SER A 116 -3.20 -14.79 3.23
CA SER A 116 -3.17 -15.67 4.42
C SER A 116 -3.06 -14.87 5.74
N SER A 117 -2.39 -13.71 5.70
CA SER A 117 -2.25 -12.78 6.84
C SER A 117 -1.87 -11.37 6.37
N GLY A 118 -2.44 -10.35 7.02
CA GLY A 118 -2.05 -8.96 6.81
C GLY A 118 -1.01 -8.49 7.83
N SER A 119 -0.43 -7.32 7.62
CA SER A 119 0.54 -6.74 8.55
C SER A 119 -0.01 -6.57 9.97
N ALA A 120 -1.27 -6.17 10.11
CA ALA A 120 -1.93 -6.03 11.40
C ALA A 120 -2.10 -7.39 12.11
N ASP A 121 -2.37 -8.47 11.37
CA ASP A 121 -2.57 -9.79 11.94
C ASP A 121 -1.27 -10.31 12.55
N ILE A 122 -0.14 -10.13 11.87
CA ILE A 122 1.18 -10.51 12.37
C ILE A 122 1.58 -9.71 13.59
N LEU A 123 1.38 -8.38 13.57
CA LEU A 123 1.70 -7.55 14.71
C LEU A 123 0.88 -7.93 15.95
N GLN A 124 -0.41 -8.26 15.77
CA GLN A 124 -1.24 -8.77 16.87
C GLN A 124 -0.76 -10.14 17.37
N ALA A 125 -0.34 -11.03 16.47
CA ALA A 125 0.22 -12.34 16.86
C ALA A 125 1.54 -12.20 17.65
N LEU A 126 2.34 -11.15 17.37
CA LEU A 126 3.52 -10.75 18.15
C LEU A 126 3.17 -10.11 19.52
N GLY A 127 1.88 -9.91 19.83
CA GLY A 127 1.46 -9.19 21.04
C GLY A 127 1.61 -7.66 20.97
N ILE A 128 1.88 -7.12 19.77
CA ILE A 128 2.01 -5.67 19.56
C ILE A 128 0.62 -5.04 19.49
N ASN A 129 0.41 -3.97 20.27
CA ASN A 129 -0.82 -3.20 20.19
C ASN A 129 -0.85 -2.41 18.88
N ILE A 130 -1.81 -2.72 18.01
CA ILE A 130 -2.03 -2.00 16.74
C ILE A 130 -3.03 -0.84 16.87
N ASN A 131 -3.74 -0.73 18.00
CA ASN A 131 -4.75 0.30 18.24
C ASN A 131 -4.12 1.52 18.91
N LEU A 132 -3.17 2.13 18.23
CA LEU A 132 -2.44 3.30 18.72
C LEU A 132 -3.04 4.59 18.17
N SER A 133 -3.08 5.63 19.01
CA SER A 133 -3.36 6.99 18.56
C SER A 133 -2.21 7.55 17.71
N PRO A 134 -2.42 8.62 16.93
CA PRO A 134 -1.32 9.28 16.20
C PRO A 134 -0.14 9.67 17.08
N GLU A 135 -0.39 10.14 18.29
CA GLU A 135 0.63 10.54 19.28
C GLU A 135 1.42 9.32 19.77
N GLU A 136 0.74 8.21 20.07
CA GLU A 136 1.39 6.96 20.47
C GLU A 136 2.24 6.38 19.34
N VAL A 137 1.78 6.46 18.07
CA VAL A 137 2.59 6.07 16.90
C VAL A 137 3.86 6.93 16.81
N SER A 138 3.73 8.25 17.00
CA SER A 138 4.89 9.16 17.03
C SER A 138 5.90 8.80 18.12
N LEU A 139 5.44 8.46 19.33
CA LEU A 139 6.29 7.98 20.41
C LEU A 139 6.98 6.65 20.07
N CYS A 140 6.29 5.73 19.40
CA CYS A 140 6.89 4.48 18.92
C CYS A 140 7.99 4.75 17.88
N LEU A 141 7.76 5.65 16.94
CA LEU A 141 8.76 6.07 15.94
C LEU A 141 10.01 6.67 16.60
N ASP A 142 9.83 7.49 17.63
CA ASP A 142 10.97 8.11 18.33
C ASP A 142 11.76 7.08 19.14
N LYS A 143 11.10 6.17 19.83
CA LYS A 143 11.72 5.23 20.75
C LYS A 143 12.26 3.98 20.08
N TYR A 144 11.56 3.47 19.07
CA TYR A 144 11.84 2.17 18.46
C TYR A 144 12.19 2.26 16.97
N ASN A 145 12.20 3.45 16.37
CA ASN A 145 12.30 3.66 14.92
C ASN A 145 11.20 2.96 14.11
N PHE A 146 10.16 2.46 14.77
CA PHE A 146 9.06 1.74 14.15
C PHE A 146 7.73 2.23 14.70
N GLY A 147 6.80 2.60 13.83
CA GLY A 147 5.43 2.96 14.18
C GLY A 147 4.46 2.33 13.18
N PHE A 148 3.43 1.65 13.69
CA PHE A 148 2.40 1.04 12.86
C PHE A 148 1.11 1.86 12.87
N MET A 149 0.65 2.20 11.68
CA MET A 149 -0.60 2.94 11.49
C MET A 149 -1.66 2.00 10.93
N PHE A 150 -2.56 1.55 11.79
CA PHE A 150 -3.65 0.68 11.41
C PHE A 150 -4.69 1.44 10.59
N ALA A 151 -4.84 1.09 9.31
CA ALA A 151 -5.64 1.85 8.34
C ALA A 151 -7.07 2.19 8.81
N PRO A 152 -7.86 1.29 9.45
CA PRO A 152 -9.21 1.61 9.93
C PRO A 152 -9.25 2.73 10.98
N LEU A 153 -8.20 2.88 11.79
CA LEU A 153 -8.14 3.93 12.82
C LEU A 153 -7.76 5.28 12.24
N HIS A 154 -6.83 5.29 11.29
CA HIS A 154 -6.33 6.53 10.68
C HIS A 154 -7.21 7.05 9.54
N HIS A 155 -8.04 6.20 8.94
CA HIS A 155 -8.92 6.53 7.81
C HIS A 155 -10.39 6.22 8.13
N SER A 156 -10.90 6.75 9.22
CA SER A 156 -12.27 6.50 9.70
C SER A 156 -13.36 6.88 8.69
N SER A 157 -13.08 7.83 7.78
CA SER A 157 -13.99 8.25 6.71
C SER A 157 -14.27 7.15 5.68
N MET A 158 -13.43 6.10 5.61
CA MET A 158 -13.65 4.93 4.75
C MET A 158 -14.94 4.17 5.06
N LYS A 159 -15.53 4.37 6.23
CA LYS A 159 -16.86 3.82 6.58
C LYS A 159 -17.94 4.23 5.57
N HIS A 160 -17.83 5.42 4.96
CA HIS A 160 -18.81 5.93 4.00
C HIS A 160 -18.78 5.22 2.64
N VAL A 161 -17.68 4.54 2.30
CA VAL A 161 -17.55 3.76 1.05
C VAL A 161 -17.70 2.25 1.27
N ALA A 162 -17.77 1.80 2.53
CA ALA A 162 -17.76 0.38 2.87
C ALA A 162 -18.94 -0.40 2.24
N ALA A 163 -20.13 0.17 2.25
CA ALA A 163 -21.32 -0.45 1.66
C ALA A 163 -21.17 -0.63 0.15
N SER A 164 -20.79 0.43 -0.57
CA SER A 164 -20.57 0.40 -2.03
C SER A 164 -19.45 -0.57 -2.43
N ARG A 165 -18.35 -0.60 -1.70
CA ARG A 165 -17.26 -1.55 -1.95
C ARG A 165 -17.70 -3.01 -1.71
N LYS A 166 -18.53 -3.26 -0.71
CA LYS A 166 -19.09 -4.59 -0.44
C LYS A 166 -20.05 -5.04 -1.57
N GLU A 167 -20.82 -4.11 -2.14
CA GLU A 167 -21.72 -4.38 -3.26
C GLU A 167 -20.95 -4.74 -4.54
N ILE A 168 -19.79 -4.09 -4.78
CA ILE A 168 -18.94 -4.32 -5.95
C ILE A 168 -18.09 -5.60 -5.81
N ALA A 169 -17.82 -6.04 -4.58
CA ALA A 169 -17.00 -7.22 -4.35
C ALA A 169 -17.48 -8.46 -5.12
N PRO A 170 -16.58 -9.30 -5.65
CA PRO A 170 -15.13 -9.34 -5.38
C PRO A 170 -14.26 -8.40 -6.25
N GLU A 171 -14.86 -7.60 -7.11
CA GLU A 171 -14.11 -6.69 -7.99
C GLU A 171 -13.35 -5.64 -7.17
N LYS A 172 -12.10 -5.38 -7.58
CA LYS A 172 -11.28 -4.30 -7.03
C LYS A 172 -11.79 -2.95 -7.53
N THR A 173 -11.61 -1.92 -6.73
CA THR A 173 -11.92 -0.52 -7.09
C THR A 173 -10.70 0.35 -6.94
N ILE A 174 -10.74 1.60 -7.40
CA ILE A 174 -9.69 2.60 -7.19
C ILE A 174 -9.23 2.69 -5.72
N PHE A 175 -10.12 2.45 -4.75
CA PHE A 175 -9.80 2.42 -3.33
C PHE A 175 -8.80 1.31 -2.93
N ASN A 176 -8.65 0.27 -3.72
CA ASN A 176 -7.69 -0.80 -3.45
C ASN A 176 -6.24 -0.36 -3.69
N LEU A 177 -6.02 0.73 -4.44
CA LEU A 177 -4.70 1.27 -4.74
C LEU A 177 -4.27 2.39 -3.76
N LEU A 178 -5.16 2.85 -2.88
CA LEU A 178 -4.89 4.01 -2.03
C LEU A 178 -3.99 3.72 -0.82
N GLY A 179 -3.86 2.45 -0.40
CA GLY A 179 -3.05 2.09 0.77
C GLY A 179 -1.67 2.74 0.78
N PRO A 180 -0.81 2.47 -0.23
CA PRO A 180 0.54 3.04 -0.29
C PRO A 180 0.57 4.55 -0.60
N LEU A 181 -0.53 5.13 -1.04
CA LEU A 181 -0.61 6.54 -1.45
C LEU A 181 -1.05 7.48 -0.32
N THR A 182 -1.50 6.93 0.82
CA THR A 182 -2.21 7.69 1.85
C THR A 182 -1.65 7.51 3.26
N ASN A 183 -0.35 7.29 3.35
CA ASN A 183 0.36 7.15 4.63
C ASN A 183 0.07 8.33 5.57
N PRO A 184 -0.47 8.11 6.79
CA PRO A 184 -0.84 9.17 7.73
C PRO A 184 0.33 9.99 8.27
N ALA A 185 1.55 9.43 8.28
CA ALA A 185 2.79 10.15 8.64
C ALA A 185 3.41 10.91 7.45
N ASN A 186 2.71 10.96 6.30
CA ASN A 186 3.17 11.64 5.09
C ASN A 186 4.57 11.20 4.64
N ALA A 187 4.86 9.89 4.68
CA ALA A 187 6.14 9.35 4.26
C ALA A 187 6.50 9.80 2.84
N LYS A 188 7.64 10.48 2.72
CA LYS A 188 8.15 10.99 1.43
C LYS A 188 9.13 10.04 0.76
N LYS A 189 9.48 8.96 1.45
CA LYS A 189 10.35 7.90 0.93
C LYS A 189 9.62 6.57 1.06
N GLN A 190 9.47 5.85 -0.06
CA GLN A 190 8.60 4.66 -0.08
C GLN A 190 9.17 3.53 -0.94
N LEU A 191 8.95 2.30 -0.51
CA LEU A 191 8.99 1.11 -1.37
C LEU A 191 7.56 0.63 -1.56
N VAL A 192 7.09 0.58 -2.81
CA VAL A 192 5.69 0.27 -3.13
C VAL A 192 5.63 -0.93 -4.05
N GLY A 193 5.25 -2.07 -3.52
CA GLY A 193 4.91 -3.25 -4.31
C GLY A 193 3.54 -3.11 -4.96
N VAL A 194 3.41 -3.52 -6.21
CA VAL A 194 2.13 -3.51 -6.94
C VAL A 194 1.83 -4.89 -7.53
N TYR A 195 0.59 -5.34 -7.36
CA TYR A 195 0.17 -6.68 -7.81
C TYR A 195 0.10 -6.85 -9.34
N SER A 196 0.29 -5.79 -10.12
CA SER A 196 0.30 -5.83 -11.58
C SER A 196 1.28 -4.82 -12.14
N LYS A 197 2.05 -5.24 -13.14
CA LYS A 197 3.00 -4.39 -13.86
C LYS A 197 2.34 -3.17 -14.53
N ASP A 198 1.11 -3.33 -14.99
CA ASP A 198 0.35 -2.26 -15.67
C ASP A 198 0.04 -1.09 -14.74
N LEU A 199 0.00 -1.32 -13.43
CA LEU A 199 -0.26 -0.28 -12.43
C LEU A 199 0.97 0.58 -12.11
N MET A 200 2.19 0.08 -12.40
CA MET A 200 3.43 0.71 -11.95
C MET A 200 3.55 2.17 -12.39
N SER A 201 3.26 2.46 -13.66
CA SER A 201 3.40 3.84 -14.18
C SER A 201 2.37 4.78 -13.55
N MET A 202 1.12 4.34 -13.42
CA MET A 202 0.05 5.14 -12.79
C MET A 202 0.35 5.42 -11.31
N ILE A 203 0.82 4.44 -10.55
CA ILE A 203 1.22 4.61 -9.14
C ILE A 203 2.41 5.57 -9.04
N ALA A 204 3.42 5.43 -9.92
CA ALA A 204 4.59 6.31 -9.92
C ALA A 204 4.21 7.77 -10.21
N GLU A 205 3.41 8.03 -11.23
CA GLU A 205 2.91 9.37 -11.56
C GLU A 205 2.09 9.96 -10.42
N THR A 206 1.23 9.15 -9.80
CA THR A 206 0.43 9.58 -8.64
C THR A 206 1.33 9.96 -7.46
N LEU A 207 2.37 9.19 -7.16
CA LEU A 207 3.33 9.51 -6.09
C LEU A 207 4.09 10.81 -6.38
N VAL A 208 4.50 11.06 -7.64
CA VAL A 208 5.11 12.33 -8.05
C VAL A 208 4.13 13.49 -7.84
N ASN A 209 2.87 13.34 -8.26
CA ASN A 209 1.81 14.33 -8.05
C ASN A 209 1.54 14.63 -6.57
N LEU A 210 1.71 13.63 -5.70
CA LEU A 210 1.55 13.74 -4.24
C LEU A 210 2.81 14.31 -3.53
N GLY A 211 3.86 14.63 -4.29
CA GLY A 211 5.09 15.22 -3.77
C GLY A 211 5.97 14.24 -3.01
N THR A 212 6.02 12.99 -3.43
CA THR A 212 6.98 11.99 -2.93
C THR A 212 8.39 12.39 -3.37
N GLU A 213 9.36 12.31 -2.45
CA GLU A 213 10.75 12.67 -2.71
C GLU A 213 11.53 11.52 -3.35
N ARG A 214 11.37 10.32 -2.80
CA ARG A 214 11.98 9.10 -3.32
C ARG A 214 11.04 7.92 -3.19
N ALA A 215 10.92 7.12 -4.25
CA ALA A 215 10.23 5.85 -4.16
C ALA A 215 10.80 4.84 -5.15
N MET A 216 10.61 3.57 -4.82
CA MET A 216 10.73 2.46 -5.76
C MET A 216 9.36 1.79 -5.86
N ILE A 217 8.84 1.72 -7.07
CA ILE A 217 7.63 0.96 -7.39
C ILE A 217 8.09 -0.33 -8.03
N VAL A 218 7.70 -1.47 -7.46
CA VAL A 218 8.23 -2.78 -7.85
C VAL A 218 7.12 -3.78 -8.20
N HIS A 219 7.42 -4.64 -9.15
CA HIS A 219 6.62 -5.79 -9.52
C HIS A 219 7.53 -6.84 -10.17
N SER A 220 7.48 -8.08 -9.73
CA SER A 220 8.30 -9.15 -10.28
C SER A 220 7.58 -9.98 -11.34
N ASN A 221 8.36 -10.60 -12.25
CA ASN A 221 7.82 -11.49 -13.30
C ASN A 221 7.11 -12.73 -12.73
N ASP A 222 7.49 -13.20 -11.55
CA ASP A 222 6.85 -14.31 -10.84
C ASP A 222 5.51 -13.93 -10.18
N GLY A 223 5.12 -12.65 -10.29
CA GLY A 223 3.86 -12.12 -9.79
C GLY A 223 3.94 -11.45 -8.43
N LEU A 224 5.10 -11.49 -7.75
CA LEU A 224 5.28 -10.83 -6.44
C LEU A 224 5.14 -9.32 -6.55
N ASP A 225 4.45 -8.72 -5.59
CA ASP A 225 4.46 -7.28 -5.34
C ASP A 225 5.61 -6.88 -4.39
N GLU A 226 6.76 -7.55 -4.53
CA GLU A 226 7.99 -7.34 -3.76
C GLU A 226 9.23 -7.39 -4.68
N LEU A 227 10.41 -7.09 -4.12
CA LEU A 227 11.70 -7.37 -4.75
C LEU A 227 11.96 -8.89 -4.68
N SER A 228 11.80 -9.59 -5.80
CA SER A 228 11.93 -11.05 -5.80
C SER A 228 13.39 -11.50 -5.79
N ILE A 229 13.63 -12.61 -5.09
CA ILE A 229 14.90 -13.37 -5.19
C ILE A 229 14.80 -14.55 -6.19
N PHE A 230 13.64 -14.73 -6.85
CA PHE A 230 13.40 -15.87 -7.75
C PHE A 230 13.41 -15.47 -9.22
N ASP A 231 13.09 -14.22 -9.55
CA ASP A 231 12.92 -13.75 -10.92
C ASP A 231 13.27 -12.26 -11.03
N ILE A 232 13.22 -11.75 -12.24
CA ILE A 232 13.46 -10.35 -12.57
C ILE A 232 12.36 -9.47 -11.98
N THR A 233 12.75 -8.46 -11.21
CA THR A 233 11.87 -7.42 -10.70
C THR A 233 11.95 -6.17 -11.57
N HIS A 234 10.80 -5.69 -12.04
CA HIS A 234 10.65 -4.39 -12.70
C HIS A 234 10.61 -3.28 -11.66
N VAL A 235 11.32 -2.21 -11.93
CA VAL A 235 11.44 -1.07 -11.02
C VAL A 235 11.12 0.23 -11.75
N ILE A 236 10.31 1.08 -11.12
CA ILE A 236 10.25 2.51 -11.43
C ILE A 236 10.77 3.25 -10.20
N GLU A 237 11.93 3.87 -10.33
CA GLU A 237 12.52 4.67 -9.28
C GLU A 237 12.16 6.14 -9.46
N ILE A 238 11.69 6.77 -8.38
CA ILE A 238 11.38 8.20 -8.31
C ILE A 238 12.48 8.90 -7.53
N ASN A 239 12.97 10.03 -8.07
CA ASN A 239 13.83 10.97 -7.39
C ASN A 239 13.32 12.40 -7.68
N GLY A 240 12.50 12.94 -6.77
CA GLY A 240 11.75 14.16 -6.99
C GLY A 240 10.74 14.02 -8.13
N ARG A 241 10.99 14.66 -9.27
CA ARG A 241 10.14 14.54 -10.47
C ARG A 241 10.71 13.56 -11.52
N ASP A 242 11.94 13.13 -11.33
CA ASP A 242 12.58 12.23 -12.27
C ASP A 242 12.14 10.79 -12.00
N MET A 243 11.81 10.08 -13.07
CA MET A 243 11.44 8.66 -13.03
C MET A 243 12.40 7.86 -13.91
N LYS A 244 13.01 6.82 -13.35
CA LYS A 244 13.90 5.90 -14.07
C LYS A 244 13.28 4.50 -14.03
N LYS A 245 13.21 3.83 -15.20
CA LYS A 245 12.74 2.45 -15.33
C LYS A 245 13.95 1.54 -15.56
N TYR A 246 14.02 0.44 -14.81
CA TYR A 246 15.04 -0.58 -14.97
C TYR A 246 14.54 -1.92 -14.40
N THR A 247 15.35 -2.93 -14.49
CA THR A 247 15.10 -4.24 -13.88
C THR A 247 16.21 -4.60 -12.91
N ILE A 248 15.87 -5.37 -11.90
CA ILE A 248 16.82 -6.03 -10.99
C ILE A 248 16.67 -7.53 -11.25
N ASP A 249 17.79 -8.18 -11.56
CA ASP A 249 17.86 -9.64 -11.69
C ASP A 249 18.39 -10.21 -10.37
N SER A 250 17.61 -11.05 -9.72
CA SER A 250 18.00 -11.64 -8.44
C SER A 250 19.29 -12.47 -8.53
N ARG A 251 19.58 -13.06 -9.70
CA ARG A 251 20.79 -13.85 -9.95
C ARG A 251 22.07 -13.05 -9.86
N ASP A 252 22.01 -11.73 -9.96
CA ASP A 252 23.16 -10.84 -9.78
C ASP A 252 23.58 -10.70 -8.30
N TYR A 253 22.69 -11.08 -7.37
CA TYR A 253 22.84 -10.87 -5.93
C TYR A 253 22.84 -12.18 -5.13
N PHE A 254 22.13 -13.21 -5.59
CA PHE A 254 21.96 -14.46 -4.87
C PHE A 254 22.46 -15.64 -5.70
N MET A 255 23.32 -16.46 -5.09
CA MET A 255 23.86 -17.68 -5.69
C MET A 255 23.02 -18.93 -5.34
N ASN A 256 22.12 -18.81 -4.38
CA ASN A 256 21.26 -19.93 -3.95
C ASN A 256 20.04 -20.04 -4.87
N GLU A 257 19.71 -21.26 -5.25
CA GLU A 257 18.48 -21.55 -5.96
C GLU A 257 17.38 -21.79 -4.92
N TYR A 258 16.47 -20.84 -4.82
CA TYR A 258 15.26 -20.93 -4.00
C TYR A 258 14.04 -21.08 -4.89
N SER A 259 12.95 -21.57 -4.31
CA SER A 259 11.65 -21.66 -4.97
C SER A 259 10.60 -20.83 -4.23
N MET A 260 9.56 -20.39 -4.94
CA MET A 260 8.45 -19.63 -4.34
C MET A 260 7.81 -20.37 -3.15
N SER A 261 7.79 -21.72 -3.18
CA SER A 261 7.26 -22.53 -2.07
C SER A 261 8.00 -22.34 -0.74
N ASP A 262 9.25 -21.85 -0.78
CA ASP A 262 10.07 -21.66 0.42
C ASP A 262 9.63 -20.44 1.27
N ILE A 263 8.75 -19.61 0.71
CA ILE A 263 8.23 -18.39 1.36
C ILE A 263 6.70 -18.36 1.46
N ILE A 264 5.99 -19.37 0.95
CA ILE A 264 4.53 -19.48 1.06
C ILE A 264 4.15 -19.94 2.46
N VAL A 265 3.08 -19.34 3.01
CA VAL A 265 2.50 -19.69 4.31
C VAL A 265 0.97 -19.78 4.22
N ASN A 266 0.38 -20.61 5.05
CA ASN A 266 -1.07 -20.86 5.02
C ASN A 266 -1.86 -19.98 6.01
N ASN A 267 -1.19 -19.44 7.03
CA ASN A 267 -1.84 -18.68 8.10
C ASN A 267 -0.85 -17.74 8.82
N ALA A 268 -1.40 -16.92 9.72
CA ALA A 268 -0.61 -15.94 10.47
C ALA A 268 0.42 -16.59 11.41
N THR A 269 0.17 -17.78 11.94
CA THR A 269 1.12 -18.48 12.82
C THR A 269 2.36 -18.90 12.05
N GLU A 270 2.20 -19.52 10.89
CA GLU A 270 3.32 -19.89 10.02
C GLU A 270 4.11 -18.63 9.58
N SER A 271 3.41 -17.54 9.24
CA SER A 271 4.09 -16.28 8.89
C SER A 271 4.87 -15.70 10.07
N LEU A 272 4.38 -15.86 11.31
CA LEU A 272 5.08 -15.46 12.52
C LEU A 272 6.34 -16.31 12.75
N ASP A 273 6.26 -17.62 12.54
CA ASP A 273 7.41 -18.54 12.68
C ASP A 273 8.52 -18.16 11.68
N VAL A 274 8.14 -17.87 10.42
CA VAL A 274 9.07 -17.40 9.38
C VAL A 274 9.69 -16.04 9.78
N LEU A 275 8.90 -15.09 10.26
CA LEU A 275 9.42 -13.80 10.74
C LEU A 275 10.45 -14.02 11.85
N ASN A 276 10.16 -14.90 12.83
CA ASN A 276 11.08 -15.20 13.93
C ASN A 276 12.39 -15.82 13.43
N SER A 277 12.36 -16.69 12.43
CA SER A 277 13.55 -17.26 11.83
C SER A 277 14.41 -16.20 11.14
N VAL A 278 13.77 -15.26 10.43
CA VAL A 278 14.46 -14.13 9.77
C VAL A 278 15.15 -13.23 10.79
N VAL A 279 14.44 -12.79 11.85
CA VAL A 279 15.05 -11.93 12.88
C VAL A 279 16.12 -12.65 13.70
N SER A 280 16.07 -13.98 13.77
CA SER A 280 17.13 -14.83 14.34
C SER A 280 18.30 -15.05 13.38
N ASN A 281 18.25 -14.45 12.17
CA ASN A 281 19.25 -14.57 11.11
C ASN A 281 19.47 -16.01 10.62
N GLU A 282 18.43 -16.84 10.61
CA GLU A 282 18.50 -18.19 10.06
C GLU A 282 18.62 -18.12 8.53
N PRO A 283 19.61 -18.83 7.93
CA PRO A 283 19.78 -18.83 6.47
C PRO A 283 18.57 -19.44 5.75
N GLY A 284 18.17 -18.84 4.64
CA GLY A 284 17.06 -19.34 3.81
C GLY A 284 16.42 -18.26 2.96
N ALA A 285 15.50 -18.68 2.10
CA ALA A 285 14.81 -17.77 1.16
C ALA A 285 14.11 -16.60 1.87
N ALA A 286 13.49 -16.87 3.02
CA ALA A 286 12.77 -15.84 3.79
C ALA A 286 13.69 -14.73 4.31
N ARG A 287 14.91 -15.08 4.76
CA ARG A 287 15.91 -14.10 5.19
C ARG A 287 16.42 -13.29 4.01
N ASP A 288 16.68 -13.97 2.90
CA ASP A 288 17.35 -13.35 1.75
C ASP A 288 16.38 -12.43 0.97
N ILE A 289 15.04 -12.65 1.07
CA ILE A 289 14.04 -11.76 0.46
C ILE A 289 13.65 -10.58 1.36
N ALA A 290 13.80 -10.70 2.68
CA ALA A 290 13.43 -9.67 3.64
C ALA A 290 14.49 -8.58 3.79
#